data_dacb4d06a51d9430722e19b0994006c9
#
_entry.id   dacb4d06a51d9430722e19b0994006c9
#
_cell.length_a   1.000
_cell.length_b   1.000
_cell.length_c   1.000
_cell.angle_alpha   90.00
_cell.angle_beta   90.00
_cell.angle_gamma   90.00
#
_symmetry.space_group_name_H-M   'P 1'
#
loop_
_entity.id
_entity.type
_entity.pdbx_description
1 polymer ?
#
loop_
_entity_poly.entity_id
_entity_poly.type
_entity_poly.pdbx_seq_one_letter_code
_entity_poly.pdbx_strand_id
1 'polypeptide(L)'
;ISMIGGMNVQMLARSQLGWDLTGSSLAVTLVGVGFAPPMLLFSLFGGVVSDRFDNKNIIQLGQLGVIAITTFIAISIFTNTITIYHLIIVSFFQGTFWAFMMPARQSIIAELVDENQLNNAVSLNAAGMSLTTMVSPAIGGLVYHYFGPGMTYVLITFFCIIAIISTSM
;
A
#
# COMPACT_ATOMS: atom_id res chain seq x y z
N ILE A 1 -9.79 -4.77 -2.12
CA ILE A 1 -10.31 -3.72 -1.23
C ILE A 1 -9.49 -3.67 0.06
N SER A 2 -9.31 -4.77 0.81
CA SER A 2 -8.57 -4.79 2.09
C SER A 2 -7.13 -4.26 1.97
N MET A 3 -6.43 -4.60 0.91
CA MET A 3 -5.08 -4.11 0.64
C MET A 3 -5.03 -2.59 0.43
N ILE A 4 -5.99 -2.03 -0.32
CA ILE A 4 -6.06 -0.57 -0.54
C ILE A 4 -6.33 0.14 0.78
N GLY A 5 -7.21 -0.43 1.62
CA GLY A 5 -7.44 0.08 2.97
C GLY A 5 -6.16 0.12 3.81
N GLY A 6 -5.43 -0.99 3.85
CA GLY A 6 -4.14 -1.05 4.53
C GLY A 6 -3.14 -0.01 4.05
N MET A 7 -3.07 0.23 2.74
CA MET A 7 -2.18 1.25 2.16
C MET A 7 -2.57 2.68 2.52
N ASN A 8 -3.87 3.00 2.52
CA ASN A 8 -4.35 4.32 2.93
C ASN A 8 -4.05 4.59 4.42
N VAL A 9 -4.27 3.59 5.29
CA VAL A 9 -3.89 3.67 6.71
C VAL A 9 -2.38 3.86 6.85
N GLN A 10 -1.58 3.11 6.08
CA GLN A 10 -0.13 3.20 6.10
C GLN A 10 0.37 4.58 5.65
N MET A 11 -0.23 5.17 4.64
CA MET A 11 0.14 6.50 4.15
C MET A 11 -0.05 7.55 5.25
N LEU A 12 -1.19 7.52 5.95
CA LEU A 12 -1.48 8.39 7.08
C LEU A 12 -0.51 8.12 8.25
N ALA A 13 -0.38 6.86 8.66
CA ALA A 13 0.46 6.47 9.80
C ALA A 13 1.92 6.85 9.57
N ARG A 14 2.42 6.70 8.34
CA ARG A 14 3.80 7.07 7.96
C ARG A 14 4.03 8.59 7.99
N SER A 15 3.07 9.36 7.52
CA SER A 15 3.14 10.83 7.55
C SER A 15 3.12 11.33 8.99
N GLN A 16 2.23 10.78 9.83
CA GLN A 16 2.17 11.12 11.25
C GLN A 16 3.44 10.72 12.01
N LEU A 17 3.93 9.49 11.78
CA LEU A 17 5.17 9.02 12.39
C LEU A 17 6.39 9.87 11.96
N GLY A 18 6.44 10.31 10.69
CA GLY A 18 7.46 11.23 10.21
C GLY A 18 7.43 12.57 10.94
N TRP A 19 6.24 13.07 11.24
CA TRP A 19 6.07 14.29 12.06
C TRP A 19 6.49 14.06 13.52
N ASP A 20 6.04 12.96 14.13
CA ASP A 20 6.35 12.62 15.53
C ASP A 20 7.87 12.44 15.76
N LEU A 21 8.59 11.93 14.75
CA LEU A 21 10.04 11.73 14.83
C LEU A 21 10.87 13.01 14.63
N THR A 22 10.37 13.96 13.85
CA THR A 22 11.22 15.09 13.39
C THR A 22 10.65 16.46 13.71
N GLY A 23 9.35 16.59 13.92
CA GLY A 23 8.65 17.88 14.03
C GLY A 23 8.77 18.75 12.77
N SER A 24 9.18 18.18 11.62
CA SER A 24 9.49 18.91 10.39
C SER A 24 8.52 18.55 9.26
N SER A 25 7.85 19.57 8.72
CA SER A 25 7.00 19.39 7.54
C SER A 25 7.79 18.99 6.29
N LEU A 26 9.05 19.40 6.17
CA LEU A 26 9.93 18.95 5.09
C LEU A 26 10.20 17.45 5.16
N ALA A 27 10.43 16.88 6.35
CA ALA A 27 10.64 15.46 6.53
C ALA A 27 9.38 14.66 6.13
N VAL A 28 8.21 15.10 6.56
CA VAL A 28 6.92 14.50 6.18
C VAL A 28 6.73 14.55 4.66
N THR A 29 7.05 15.67 4.03
CA THR A 29 6.96 15.84 2.57
C THR A 29 7.91 14.88 1.85
N LEU A 30 9.17 14.74 2.31
CA LEU A 30 10.15 13.82 1.73
C LEU A 30 9.69 12.36 1.81
N VAL A 31 9.09 11.97 2.93
CA VAL A 31 8.49 10.64 3.09
C VAL A 31 7.34 10.42 2.11
N GLY A 32 6.48 11.41 1.90
CA GLY A 32 5.38 11.35 0.94
C GLY A 32 5.86 11.35 -0.51
N VAL A 33 6.78 12.25 -0.84
CA VAL A 33 7.37 12.36 -2.19
C VAL A 33 8.22 11.14 -2.53
N GLY A 34 8.85 10.49 -1.56
CA GLY A 34 9.69 9.30 -1.77
C GLY A 34 8.98 8.13 -2.48
N PHE A 35 7.66 8.11 -2.46
CA PHE A 35 6.83 7.14 -3.19
C PHE A 35 6.75 7.44 -4.70
N ALA A 36 6.74 8.70 -5.10
CA ALA A 36 6.42 9.10 -6.48
C ALA A 36 7.54 8.77 -7.52
N PRO A 37 8.84 9.03 -7.26
CA PRO A 37 9.89 8.74 -8.23
C PRO A 37 9.94 7.27 -8.66
N PRO A 38 9.99 6.27 -7.75
CA PRO A 38 10.00 4.88 -8.16
C PRO A 38 8.70 4.47 -8.86
N MET A 39 7.56 4.98 -8.42
CA MET A 39 6.29 4.71 -9.10
C MET A 39 6.33 5.20 -10.56
N LEU A 40 6.82 6.41 -10.82
CA LEU A 40 6.91 6.95 -12.17
C LEU A 40 7.93 6.18 -13.04
N LEU A 41 9.11 5.90 -12.49
CA LEU A 41 10.17 5.21 -13.22
C LEU A 41 9.79 3.77 -13.57
N PHE A 42 9.16 3.06 -12.65
CA PHE A 42 8.83 1.64 -12.84
C PHE A 42 7.43 1.39 -13.42
N SER A 43 6.56 2.39 -13.51
CA SER A 43 5.22 2.22 -14.08
C SER A 43 5.23 1.79 -15.55
N LEU A 44 6.18 2.30 -16.34
CA LEU A 44 6.36 1.87 -17.73
C LEU A 44 6.77 0.40 -17.85
N PHE A 45 7.64 -0.05 -16.94
CA PHE A 45 8.05 -1.46 -16.87
C PHE A 45 6.95 -2.34 -16.31
N GLY A 46 6.15 -1.81 -15.38
CA GLY A 46 5.02 -2.52 -14.78
C GLY A 46 3.99 -3.00 -15.80
N GLY A 47 3.67 -2.18 -16.81
CA GLY A 47 2.81 -2.58 -17.92
C GLY A 47 3.39 -3.75 -18.72
N VAL A 48 4.65 -3.64 -19.14
CA VAL A 48 5.34 -4.70 -19.91
C VAL A 48 5.45 -6.00 -19.13
N VAL A 49 5.67 -5.92 -17.81
CA VAL A 49 5.75 -7.09 -16.93
C VAL A 49 4.37 -7.73 -16.78
N SER A 50 3.32 -6.94 -16.60
CA SER A 50 1.93 -7.41 -16.52
C SER A 50 1.49 -8.13 -17.81
N ASP A 51 1.99 -7.72 -18.99
CA ASP A 51 1.68 -8.36 -20.26
C ASP A 51 2.41 -9.70 -20.47
N ARG A 52 3.52 -9.94 -19.76
CA ARG A 52 4.39 -11.12 -19.97
C ARG A 52 4.30 -12.17 -18.87
N PHE A 53 3.90 -11.80 -17.69
CA PHE A 53 3.85 -12.66 -16.53
C PHE A 53 2.43 -12.78 -15.99
N ASP A 54 2.17 -13.86 -15.25
CA ASP A 54 0.91 -14.07 -14.58
C ASP A 54 0.62 -12.95 -13.57
N ASN A 55 -0.45 -12.21 -13.83
CA ASN A 55 -0.89 -11.07 -13.04
C ASN A 55 -1.12 -11.42 -11.57
N LYS A 56 -1.60 -12.65 -11.28
CA LYS A 56 -1.79 -13.15 -9.92
C LYS A 56 -0.45 -13.21 -9.17
N ASN A 57 0.59 -13.73 -9.80
CA ASN A 57 1.92 -13.85 -9.21
C ASN A 57 2.56 -12.46 -8.95
N ILE A 58 2.38 -11.51 -9.86
CA ILE A 58 2.87 -10.13 -9.69
C ILE A 58 2.22 -9.50 -8.47
N ILE A 59 0.90 -9.64 -8.32
CA ILE A 59 0.17 -9.11 -7.17
C ILE A 59 0.62 -9.77 -5.88
N GLN A 60 0.78 -11.09 -5.85
CA GLN A 60 1.22 -11.81 -4.66
C GLN A 60 2.64 -11.42 -4.23
N LEU A 61 3.58 -11.31 -5.17
CA LEU A 61 4.94 -10.84 -4.88
C LEU A 61 4.95 -9.40 -4.34
N GLY A 62 4.17 -8.52 -4.94
CA GLY A 62 4.01 -7.16 -4.44
C GLY A 62 3.41 -7.12 -3.04
N GLN A 63 2.40 -7.95 -2.75
CA GLN A 63 1.80 -8.07 -1.42
C GLN A 63 2.79 -8.59 -0.38
N LEU A 64 3.60 -9.61 -0.72
CA LEU A 64 4.68 -10.10 0.14
C LEU A 64 5.70 -9.00 0.45
N GLY A 65 6.08 -8.23 -0.57
CA GLY A 65 6.96 -7.08 -0.40
C GLY A 65 6.37 -6.03 0.57
N VAL A 66 5.09 -5.72 0.43
CA VAL A 66 4.39 -4.78 1.34
C VAL A 66 4.34 -5.34 2.77
N ILE A 67 4.05 -6.64 2.96
CA ILE A 67 4.09 -7.29 4.28
C ILE A 67 5.49 -7.18 4.89
N ALA A 68 6.53 -7.45 4.13
CA ALA A 68 7.90 -7.37 4.61
C ALA A 68 8.26 -5.96 5.10
N ILE A 69 7.95 -4.92 4.31
CA ILE A 69 8.26 -3.53 4.69
C ILE A 69 7.40 -3.04 5.87
N THR A 70 6.12 -3.43 5.95
CA THR A 70 5.25 -3.05 7.09
C THR A 70 5.69 -3.73 8.38
N THR A 71 6.07 -5.01 8.30
CA THR A 71 6.62 -5.76 9.45
C THR A 71 7.96 -5.16 9.90
N PHE A 72 8.84 -4.79 8.95
CA PHE A 72 10.10 -4.13 9.26
C PHE A 72 9.88 -2.83 10.04
N ILE A 73 8.95 -1.97 9.61
CA ILE A 73 8.62 -0.74 10.34
C ILE A 73 8.04 -1.05 11.72
N ALA A 74 7.12 -2.02 11.83
CA ALA A 74 6.57 -2.41 13.12
C ALA A 74 7.67 -2.83 14.10
N ILE A 75 8.59 -3.69 13.68
CA ILE A 75 9.72 -4.13 14.50
C ILE A 75 10.60 -2.93 14.89
N SER A 76 10.94 -2.06 13.93
CA SER A 76 11.77 -0.87 14.19
C SER A 76 11.12 0.09 15.20
N ILE A 77 9.78 0.19 15.21
CA ILE A 77 9.06 0.99 16.21
C ILE A 77 9.16 0.33 17.60
N PHE A 78 8.89 -0.97 17.71
CA PHE A 78 8.94 -1.67 18.99
C PHE A 78 10.35 -1.75 19.60
N THR A 79 11.38 -1.77 18.75
CA THR A 79 12.79 -1.73 19.19
C THR A 79 13.32 -0.33 19.43
N ASN A 80 12.50 0.71 19.23
CA ASN A 80 12.89 2.13 19.32
C ASN A 80 14.08 2.51 18.42
N THR A 81 14.25 1.81 17.30
CA THR A 81 15.31 2.08 16.32
C THR A 81 14.80 2.83 15.08
N ILE A 82 13.52 3.16 15.05
CA ILE A 82 12.89 3.84 13.93
C ILE A 82 13.50 5.22 13.67
N THR A 83 13.80 5.52 12.41
CA THR A 83 14.31 6.80 11.96
C THR A 83 13.59 7.27 10.71
N ILE A 84 13.71 8.54 10.38
CA ILE A 84 13.11 9.11 9.16
C ILE A 84 13.63 8.42 7.89
N TYR A 85 14.88 7.96 7.88
CA TYR A 85 15.47 7.24 6.75
C TYR A 85 14.76 5.91 6.46
N HIS A 86 14.36 5.18 7.50
CA HIS A 86 13.56 3.96 7.34
C HIS A 86 12.24 4.26 6.63
N LEU A 87 11.58 5.37 6.97
CA LEU A 87 10.32 5.77 6.34
C LEU A 87 10.50 6.16 4.88
N ILE A 88 11.58 6.85 4.53
CA ILE A 88 11.90 7.24 3.14
C ILE A 88 12.20 5.99 2.30
N ILE A 89 13.04 5.08 2.81
CA ILE A 89 13.37 3.82 2.11
C ILE A 89 12.11 2.97 1.88
N VAL A 90 11.28 2.84 2.89
CA VAL A 90 10.01 2.10 2.78
C VAL A 90 9.07 2.76 1.78
N SER A 91 9.03 4.10 1.72
CA SER A 91 8.26 4.83 0.70
C SER A 91 8.71 4.49 -0.71
N PHE A 92 10.02 4.43 -0.93
CA PHE A 92 10.61 4.08 -2.21
C PHE A 92 10.21 2.67 -2.66
N PHE A 93 10.38 1.67 -1.80
CA PHE A 93 10.00 0.29 -2.12
C PHE A 93 8.50 0.14 -2.33
N GLN A 94 7.69 0.83 -1.53
CA GLN A 94 6.24 0.80 -1.70
C GLN A 94 5.80 1.38 -3.03
N GLY A 95 6.42 2.48 -3.49
CA GLY A 95 6.18 3.04 -4.82
C GLY A 95 6.54 2.06 -5.94
N THR A 96 7.66 1.34 -5.76
CA THR A 96 8.08 0.28 -6.69
C THR A 96 7.04 -0.85 -6.76
N PHE A 97 6.63 -1.42 -5.63
CA PHE A 97 5.62 -2.49 -5.62
C PHE A 97 4.30 -2.02 -6.23
N TRP A 98 3.89 -0.79 -5.94
CA TRP A 98 2.66 -0.24 -6.50
C TRP A 98 2.71 -0.09 -8.01
N ALA A 99 3.85 0.32 -8.56
CA ALA A 99 4.05 0.46 -10.00
C ALA A 99 3.81 -0.84 -10.79
N PHE A 100 4.16 -1.99 -10.20
CA PHE A 100 3.93 -3.30 -10.83
C PHE A 100 2.53 -3.85 -10.52
N MET A 101 2.02 -3.61 -9.33
CA MET A 101 0.73 -4.19 -8.91
C MET A 101 -0.47 -3.51 -9.56
N MET A 102 -0.42 -2.21 -9.84
CA MET A 102 -1.56 -1.47 -10.39
C MET A 102 -1.97 -1.98 -11.78
N PRO A 103 -1.07 -2.10 -12.78
CA PRO A 103 -1.44 -2.63 -14.08
C PRO A 103 -1.92 -4.08 -13.98
N ALA A 104 -1.25 -4.93 -13.21
CA ALA A 104 -1.64 -6.33 -13.01
C ALA A 104 -3.06 -6.48 -12.44
N ARG A 105 -3.46 -5.61 -11.51
CA ARG A 105 -4.83 -5.60 -10.96
C ARG A 105 -5.88 -5.18 -11.98
N GLN A 106 -5.55 -4.22 -12.84
CA GLN A 106 -6.48 -3.78 -13.89
C GLN A 106 -6.68 -4.87 -14.96
N SER A 107 -5.60 -5.56 -15.32
CA SER A 107 -5.66 -6.69 -16.26
C SER A 107 -6.52 -7.83 -15.72
N ILE A 108 -6.36 -8.21 -14.46
CA ILE A 108 -7.20 -9.29 -13.85
C ILE A 108 -8.70 -8.92 -13.89
N ILE A 109 -9.06 -7.66 -13.62
CA ILE A 109 -10.48 -7.25 -13.68
C ILE A 109 -11.03 -7.44 -15.08
N ALA A 110 -10.24 -7.10 -16.11
CA ALA A 110 -10.65 -7.26 -17.50
C ALA A 110 -10.72 -8.73 -17.93
N GLU A 111 -9.89 -9.61 -17.35
CA GLU A 111 -9.89 -11.05 -17.65
C GLU A 111 -11.06 -11.81 -16.99
N LEU A 112 -11.52 -11.34 -15.82
CA LEU A 112 -12.53 -12.03 -15.00
C LEU A 112 -13.98 -11.72 -15.39
N VAL A 113 -14.21 -10.71 -16.22
CA VAL A 113 -15.55 -10.21 -16.49
C VAL A 113 -15.82 -10.15 -17.99
N ASP A 114 -17.00 -10.61 -18.41
CA ASP A 114 -17.45 -10.49 -19.80
C ASP A 114 -17.49 -9.02 -20.25
N GLU A 115 -17.25 -8.76 -21.54
CA GLU A 115 -17.22 -7.41 -22.11
C GLU A 115 -18.49 -6.59 -21.79
N ASN A 116 -19.65 -7.22 -21.75
CA ASN A 116 -20.92 -6.58 -21.42
C ASN A 116 -21.03 -6.13 -19.96
N GLN A 117 -20.25 -6.72 -19.06
CA GLN A 117 -20.26 -6.44 -17.62
C GLN A 117 -19.04 -5.63 -17.17
N LEU A 118 -18.07 -5.40 -18.05
CA LEU A 118 -16.81 -4.72 -17.74
C LEU A 118 -17.03 -3.33 -17.14
N ASN A 119 -17.91 -2.53 -17.73
CA ASN A 119 -18.23 -1.19 -17.23
C ASN A 119 -18.82 -1.23 -15.81
N ASN A 120 -19.65 -2.21 -15.51
CA ASN A 120 -20.25 -2.38 -14.18
C ASN A 120 -19.20 -2.82 -13.15
N ALA A 121 -18.34 -3.77 -13.52
CA ALA A 121 -17.25 -4.24 -12.66
C ALA A 121 -16.24 -3.12 -12.34
N VAL A 122 -15.84 -2.33 -13.33
CA VAL A 122 -14.94 -1.18 -13.15
C VAL A 122 -15.61 -0.13 -12.25
N SER A 123 -16.89 0.17 -12.47
CA SER A 123 -17.63 1.13 -11.65
C SER A 123 -17.78 0.68 -10.20
N LEU A 124 -18.07 -0.61 -9.98
CA LEU A 124 -18.17 -1.19 -8.63
C LEU A 124 -16.81 -1.21 -7.93
N ASN A 125 -15.72 -1.54 -8.65
CA ASN A 125 -14.37 -1.47 -8.12
C ASN A 125 -13.99 -0.03 -7.75
N ALA A 126 -14.31 0.95 -8.60
CA ALA A 126 -14.05 2.37 -8.33
C ALA A 126 -14.85 2.87 -7.11
N ALA A 127 -16.12 2.48 -6.97
CA ALA A 127 -16.92 2.81 -5.80
C ALA A 127 -16.33 2.21 -4.52
N GLY A 128 -15.92 0.93 -4.56
CA GLY A 128 -15.25 0.25 -3.44
C GLY A 128 -13.93 0.91 -3.07
N MET A 129 -13.13 1.33 -4.06
CA MET A 129 -11.89 2.08 -3.83
C MET A 129 -12.17 3.44 -3.18
N SER A 130 -13.17 4.18 -3.66
CA SER A 130 -13.55 5.49 -3.13
C SER A 130 -13.99 5.40 -1.67
N LEU A 131 -14.87 4.44 -1.34
CA LEU A 131 -15.29 4.19 0.04
C LEU A 131 -14.12 3.83 0.93
N THR A 132 -13.23 2.95 0.45
CA THR A 132 -12.06 2.52 1.21
C THR A 132 -11.10 3.69 1.45
N THR A 133 -10.88 4.55 0.45
CA THR A 133 -10.02 5.72 0.57
C THR A 133 -10.59 6.75 1.56
N MET A 134 -11.91 6.85 1.66
CA MET A 134 -12.57 7.76 2.60
C MET A 134 -12.54 7.21 4.05
N VAL A 135 -12.82 5.93 4.23
CA VAL A 135 -13.01 5.33 5.56
C VAL A 135 -11.69 4.88 6.20
N SER A 136 -10.75 4.35 5.40
CA SER A 136 -9.51 3.76 5.95
C SER A 136 -8.63 4.76 6.71
N PRO A 137 -8.42 6.02 6.25
CA PRO A 137 -7.63 6.98 7.01
C PRO A 137 -8.29 7.35 8.35
N ALA A 138 -9.62 7.42 8.40
CA ALA A 138 -10.33 7.71 9.64
C ALA A 138 -10.11 6.60 10.69
N ILE A 139 -10.29 5.34 10.28
CA ILE A 139 -10.00 4.18 11.15
C ILE A 139 -8.52 4.16 11.54
N GLY A 140 -7.63 4.35 10.58
CA GLY A 140 -6.18 4.37 10.82
C GLY A 140 -5.76 5.47 11.79
N GLY A 141 -6.33 6.66 11.65
CA GLY A 141 -6.08 7.78 12.57
C GLY A 141 -6.55 7.50 13.99
N LEU A 142 -7.73 6.90 14.16
CA LEU A 142 -8.22 6.49 15.47
C LEU A 142 -7.31 5.44 16.11
N VAL A 143 -6.92 4.41 15.36
CA VAL A 143 -6.00 3.36 15.86
C VAL A 143 -4.65 3.97 16.23
N TYR A 144 -4.12 4.87 15.39
CA TYR A 144 -2.85 5.55 15.66
C TYR A 144 -2.94 6.38 16.96
N HIS A 145 -4.03 7.13 17.13
CA HIS A 145 -4.23 7.98 18.30
C HIS A 145 -4.35 7.18 19.62
N TYR A 146 -5.14 6.10 19.62
CA TYR A 146 -5.43 5.35 20.85
C TYR A 146 -4.39 4.27 21.17
N PHE A 147 -3.81 3.63 20.16
CA PHE A 147 -2.93 2.47 20.32
C PHE A 147 -1.49 2.73 19.88
N GLY A 148 -1.23 3.91 19.31
CA GLY A 148 0.11 4.33 18.87
C GLY A 148 0.54 3.72 17.53
N PRO A 149 1.73 4.15 17.03
CA PRO A 149 2.23 3.78 15.71
C PRO A 149 2.50 2.28 15.56
N GLY A 150 3.07 1.63 16.57
CA GLY A 150 3.40 0.20 16.52
C GLY A 150 2.18 -0.69 16.25
N MET A 151 1.10 -0.49 17.01
CA MET A 151 -0.14 -1.25 16.82
C MET A 151 -0.82 -0.95 15.49
N THR A 152 -0.70 0.29 15.00
CA THR A 152 -1.21 0.66 13.67
C THR A 152 -0.50 -0.15 12.58
N TYR A 153 0.82 -0.29 12.63
CA TYR A 153 1.57 -1.10 11.67
C TYR A 153 1.30 -2.60 11.79
N VAL A 154 1.06 -3.12 12.99
CA VAL A 154 0.58 -4.51 13.19
C VAL A 154 -0.77 -4.72 12.51
N LEU A 155 -1.71 -3.78 12.68
CA LEU A 155 -3.02 -3.84 12.04
C LEU A 155 -2.89 -3.81 10.49
N ILE A 156 -2.05 -2.93 9.94
CA ILE A 156 -1.78 -2.86 8.50
C ILE A 156 -1.23 -4.20 7.99
N THR A 157 -0.25 -4.78 8.68
CA THR A 157 0.33 -6.07 8.34
C THR A 157 -0.74 -7.17 8.34
N PHE A 158 -1.63 -7.18 9.32
CA PHE A 158 -2.74 -8.13 9.40
C PHE A 158 -3.68 -8.00 8.19
N PHE A 159 -4.07 -6.79 7.80
CA PHE A 159 -4.87 -6.58 6.59
C PHE A 159 -4.15 -7.02 5.31
N CYS A 160 -2.84 -6.84 5.22
CA CYS A 160 -2.06 -7.32 4.09
C CYS A 160 -2.01 -8.86 4.04
N ILE A 161 -1.93 -9.53 5.18
CA ILE A 161 -1.98 -11.01 5.25
C ILE A 161 -3.35 -11.51 4.82
N ILE A 162 -4.44 -10.89 5.24
CA ILE A 162 -5.78 -11.25 4.77
C ILE A 162 -5.89 -11.05 3.25
N ALA A 163 -5.31 -9.95 2.73
CA ALA A 163 -5.34 -9.67 1.31
C ALA A 163 -4.60 -10.74 0.49
N ILE A 164 -3.44 -11.24 0.94
CA ILE A 164 -2.69 -12.27 0.21
C ILE A 164 -3.41 -13.62 0.25
N ILE A 165 -4.00 -13.99 1.38
CA ILE A 165 -4.82 -15.21 1.50
C ILE A 165 -6.00 -15.15 0.54
N SER A 166 -6.71 -14.00 0.48
CA SER A 166 -7.83 -13.81 -0.43
C SER A 166 -7.42 -13.84 -1.91
N THR A 167 -6.18 -13.46 -2.24
CA THR A 167 -5.68 -13.49 -3.63
C THR A 167 -5.15 -14.88 -4.00
N SER A 168 -4.77 -15.71 -3.03
CA SER A 168 -4.28 -17.07 -3.26
C SER A 168 -5.40 -18.06 -3.58
N MET A 169 -6.59 -17.81 -3.07
CA MET A 169 -7.81 -18.58 -3.37
C MET A 169 -8.35 -18.27 -4.76
#